data_86b6490065612fa02c7051d9ce52e73d
#
_entry.id   86b6490065612fa02c7051d9ce52e73d
#
_cell.length_a   1.000
_cell.length_b   1.000
_cell.length_c   1.000
_cell.angle_alpha   90.00
_cell.angle_beta   90.00
_cell.angle_gamma   90.00
#
_symmetry.space_group_name_H-M   'P 1'
#
loop_
_entity.id
_entity.type
_entity.pdbx_description
1 polymer ?
#
loop_
_entity_poly.entity_id
_entity_poly.type
_entity_poly.pdbx_seq_one_letter_code
_entity_poly.pdbx_strand_id
1 'polypeptide(L)'
;MNVTFDLTRIGGQLSHVKFRIGRQTVEPFSTAPWCDQPEARKLIPLLRELRGDFFCAPFGAGPVWQGEAHPPHGESANATWKVKPSADGRLVATLRTRIRPGKITKIIESREGETNLYQSHLLEGFQGGMCLGHHAMLDFNRNGPGFISTSKLRLAQVLPAPFENPVAGGYCSLKPGAWFRQLDRVPMADGGKADLTRFPAREGFEDLVMLQHQDADDFAWAAVVFPEKKFVWFSLKNPATLASTVLWHSNGGRHYAPWNGRHRGVLGVEDVTAYFHLGLAASLEDNPWKGKGVPTAVALSPDRSTRIPYIMGIAPLVAGFDSVHRIQRTATGIRLHSASGAHLDHAVETAFLK
;
A
#
# COMPACT_ATOMS: atom_id res chain seq x y z
N MET A 1 -6.40 -17.87 -16.88
CA MET A 1 -6.06 -16.58 -16.26
C MET A 1 -4.58 -16.54 -15.86
N ASN A 2 -3.95 -15.37 -15.98
CA ASN A 2 -2.54 -15.18 -15.62
C ASN A 2 -2.35 -14.75 -14.15
N VAL A 3 -3.43 -14.42 -13.45
CA VAL A 3 -3.40 -14.05 -12.03
C VAL A 3 -4.32 -14.97 -11.25
N THR A 4 -3.79 -15.52 -10.16
CA THR A 4 -4.56 -16.26 -9.15
C THR A 4 -4.34 -15.63 -7.79
N PHE A 5 -5.36 -15.65 -6.95
CA PHE A 5 -5.30 -15.08 -5.60
C PHE A 5 -6.38 -15.68 -4.70
N ASP A 6 -6.13 -15.62 -3.41
CA ASP A 6 -7.09 -15.90 -2.35
C ASP A 6 -7.34 -14.62 -1.54
N LEU A 7 -8.38 -14.64 -0.72
CA LEU A 7 -8.71 -13.59 0.23
C LEU A 7 -8.91 -14.20 1.61
N THR A 8 -8.20 -13.70 2.62
CA THR A 8 -8.44 -14.12 4.00
C THR A 8 -9.85 -13.68 4.43
N ARG A 9 -10.55 -14.54 5.17
CA ARG A 9 -11.87 -14.18 5.70
C ARG A 9 -11.79 -13.10 6.78
N ILE A 10 -10.71 -13.09 7.55
CA ILE A 10 -10.44 -12.08 8.56
C ILE A 10 -9.56 -11.01 7.93
N GLY A 11 -9.96 -9.75 8.09
CA GLY A 11 -9.24 -8.60 7.55
C GLY A 11 -9.30 -8.44 6.02
N GLY A 12 -9.83 -9.43 5.28
CA GLY A 12 -9.96 -9.35 3.82
C GLY A 12 -8.63 -9.05 3.12
N GLN A 13 -7.55 -9.72 3.55
CA GLN A 13 -6.20 -9.53 3.03
C GLN A 13 -5.97 -10.44 1.82
N LEU A 14 -5.36 -9.92 0.76
CA LEU A 14 -4.93 -10.71 -0.39
C LEU A 14 -3.91 -11.76 0.06
N SER A 15 -4.08 -12.99 -0.38
CA SER A 15 -3.24 -14.14 -0.05
C SER A 15 -2.89 -14.95 -1.29
N HIS A 16 -1.74 -15.60 -1.28
CA HIS A 16 -1.29 -16.50 -2.37
C HIS A 16 -1.42 -15.89 -3.77
N VAL A 17 -1.14 -14.60 -3.87
CA VAL A 17 -1.24 -13.89 -5.17
C VAL A 17 -0.09 -14.32 -6.06
N LYS A 18 -0.43 -14.93 -7.21
CA LYS A 18 0.52 -15.42 -8.19
C LYS A 18 0.24 -14.80 -9.54
N PHE A 19 1.27 -14.29 -10.17
CA PHE A 19 1.23 -13.77 -11.52
C PHE A 19 2.05 -14.66 -12.44
N ARG A 20 1.49 -15.08 -13.56
CA ARG A 20 2.19 -15.87 -14.57
C ARG A 20 2.64 -14.97 -15.72
N ILE A 21 3.97 -14.86 -15.91
CA ILE A 21 4.60 -14.12 -16.99
C ILE A 21 5.35 -15.12 -17.86
N GLY A 22 4.78 -15.47 -19.01
CA GLY A 22 5.30 -16.57 -19.84
C GLY A 22 5.36 -17.89 -19.06
N ARG A 23 6.58 -18.42 -18.82
CA ARG A 23 6.80 -19.66 -18.05
C ARG A 23 7.09 -19.40 -16.56
N GLN A 24 7.28 -18.15 -16.17
CA GLN A 24 7.61 -17.79 -14.80
C GLN A 24 6.34 -17.51 -13.99
N THR A 25 6.30 -17.97 -12.74
CA THR A 25 5.34 -17.54 -11.72
C THR A 25 6.04 -16.59 -10.75
N VAL A 26 5.42 -15.45 -10.51
CA VAL A 26 5.90 -14.40 -9.62
C VAL A 26 4.93 -14.21 -8.46
N GLU A 27 5.45 -14.15 -7.25
CA GLU A 27 4.72 -13.87 -6.02
C GLU A 27 5.32 -12.60 -5.38
N PRO A 28 4.76 -11.40 -5.66
CA PRO A 28 5.39 -10.15 -5.24
C PRO A 28 5.17 -9.81 -3.78
N PHE A 29 4.14 -10.40 -3.14
CA PHE A 29 3.69 -9.97 -1.82
C PHE A 29 4.24 -10.80 -0.68
N SER A 30 4.48 -10.12 0.43
CA SER A 30 4.96 -10.70 1.69
C SER A 30 3.81 -11.33 2.50
N THR A 31 4.20 -12.32 3.29
CA THR A 31 3.41 -12.87 4.41
C THR A 31 4.30 -12.77 5.65
N ALA A 32 3.76 -12.21 6.73
CA ALA A 32 4.54 -12.04 7.95
C ALA A 32 4.96 -13.41 8.54
N PRO A 33 6.19 -13.53 9.07
CA PRO A 33 6.81 -14.81 9.40
C PRO A 33 6.13 -15.57 10.55
N TRP A 34 5.18 -14.97 11.22
CA TRP A 34 4.39 -15.61 12.30
C TRP A 34 3.01 -16.11 11.86
N CYS A 35 2.52 -15.74 10.65
CA CYS A 35 1.14 -16.02 10.25
C CYS A 35 0.75 -17.51 10.31
N ASP A 36 1.70 -18.40 10.03
CA ASP A 36 1.48 -19.85 10.05
C ASP A 36 1.91 -20.51 11.38
N GLN A 37 2.26 -19.72 12.40
CA GLN A 37 2.65 -20.21 13.72
C GLN A 37 1.43 -20.29 14.65
N PRO A 38 1.35 -21.29 15.55
CA PRO A 38 0.24 -21.41 16.50
C PRO A 38 0.01 -20.18 17.36
N GLU A 39 1.08 -19.46 17.71
CA GLU A 39 1.07 -18.25 18.54
C GLU A 39 0.36 -17.08 17.85
N ALA A 40 0.29 -17.07 16.53
CA ALA A 40 -0.41 -16.04 15.77
C ALA A 40 -1.90 -15.95 16.16
N ARG A 41 -2.50 -17.05 16.65
CA ARG A 41 -3.89 -17.06 17.12
C ARG A 41 -4.17 -16.13 18.30
N LYS A 42 -3.13 -15.76 19.06
CA LYS A 42 -3.20 -14.83 20.20
C LYS A 42 -3.08 -13.36 19.79
N LEU A 43 -2.68 -13.10 18.54
CA LEU A 43 -2.52 -11.76 18.03
C LEU A 43 -3.86 -11.15 17.63
N ILE A 44 -3.90 -9.81 17.57
CA ILE A 44 -5.02 -9.10 16.96
C ILE A 44 -5.23 -9.58 15.52
N PRO A 45 -6.48 -9.57 15.02
CA PRO A 45 -6.81 -10.13 13.71
C PRO A 45 -5.94 -9.63 12.56
N LEU A 46 -5.67 -8.31 12.51
CA LEU A 46 -4.77 -7.71 11.53
C LEU A 46 -3.39 -8.39 11.49
N LEU A 47 -2.72 -8.48 12.65
CA LEU A 47 -1.38 -9.05 12.72
C LEU A 47 -1.37 -10.56 12.47
N ARG A 48 -2.41 -11.27 12.90
CA ARG A 48 -2.56 -12.70 12.66
C ARG A 48 -2.55 -13.04 11.17
N GLU A 49 -3.17 -12.19 10.36
CA GLU A 49 -3.31 -12.42 8.92
C GLU A 49 -2.33 -11.62 8.06
N LEU A 50 -1.43 -10.84 8.63
CA LEU A 50 -0.61 -9.80 7.98
C LEU A 50 0.10 -10.30 6.71
N ARG A 51 -0.48 -10.03 5.55
CA ARG A 51 0.01 -10.45 4.23
C ARG A 51 -0.58 -9.64 3.08
N GLY A 52 0.09 -9.72 1.91
CA GLY A 52 -0.46 -9.25 0.64
C GLY A 52 -0.79 -7.77 0.59
N ASP A 53 -2.04 -7.47 0.28
CA ASP A 53 -2.64 -6.15 0.31
C ASP A 53 -3.98 -6.22 1.04
N PHE A 54 -4.30 -5.19 1.82
CA PHE A 54 -5.59 -5.07 2.48
C PHE A 54 -6.08 -3.63 2.51
N PHE A 55 -7.39 -3.47 2.61
CA PHE A 55 -8.04 -2.17 2.64
C PHE A 55 -8.29 -1.73 4.07
N CYS A 56 -7.91 -0.51 4.38
CA CYS A 56 -8.01 0.12 5.69
C CYS A 56 -9.10 1.20 5.69
N ALA A 57 -10.03 1.11 6.63
CA ALA A 57 -11.05 2.13 6.87
C ALA A 57 -11.51 2.07 8.35
N PRO A 58 -11.03 3.01 9.22
CA PRO A 58 -10.00 4.03 8.96
C PRO A 58 -8.59 3.44 8.77
N PHE A 59 -7.72 4.17 8.09
CA PHE A 59 -6.31 3.83 7.91
C PHE A 59 -5.48 4.24 9.14
N GLY A 60 -4.56 3.35 9.57
CA GLY A 60 -3.66 3.59 10.68
C GLY A 60 -4.26 3.30 12.05
N ALA A 61 -3.63 3.80 13.10
CA ALA A 61 -4.04 3.65 14.49
C ALA A 61 -3.91 4.99 15.22
N GLY A 62 -4.88 5.30 16.06
CA GLY A 62 -4.90 6.57 16.79
C GLY A 62 -5.81 6.52 18.01
N PRO A 63 -5.93 7.63 18.74
CA PRO A 63 -6.81 7.73 19.89
C PRO A 63 -8.29 7.62 19.47
N VAL A 64 -9.15 7.43 20.49
CA VAL A 64 -10.60 7.48 20.33
C VAL A 64 -11.01 8.83 19.75
N TRP A 65 -11.80 8.81 18.68
CA TRP A 65 -12.34 10.00 18.03
C TRP A 65 -13.85 10.06 18.18
N GLN A 66 -14.37 11.06 18.91
CA GLN A 66 -15.82 11.27 19.09
C GLN A 66 -16.59 9.99 19.50
N GLY A 67 -15.99 9.19 20.39
CA GLY A 67 -16.55 7.92 20.85
C GLY A 67 -16.23 6.71 19.97
N GLU A 68 -15.57 6.88 18.82
CA GLU A 68 -15.16 5.78 17.97
C GLU A 68 -13.78 5.24 18.35
N ALA A 69 -13.72 4.04 18.90
CA ALA A 69 -12.50 3.31 19.24
C ALA A 69 -12.18 2.27 18.16
N HIS A 70 -11.52 2.68 17.08
CA HIS A 70 -11.18 1.78 15.99
C HIS A 70 -9.96 0.92 16.32
N PRO A 71 -9.96 -0.38 15.93
CA PRO A 71 -8.74 -1.18 15.94
C PRO A 71 -7.74 -0.63 14.89
N PRO A 72 -6.44 -0.93 15.02
CA PRO A 72 -5.45 -0.55 14.01
C PRO A 72 -5.90 -0.93 12.59
N HIS A 73 -5.85 0.02 11.67
CA HIS A 73 -6.32 -0.09 10.27
C HIS A 73 -7.81 -0.42 10.10
N GLY A 74 -8.62 -0.14 11.15
CA GLY A 74 -10.08 -0.21 11.13
C GLY A 74 -10.67 -1.62 11.17
N GLU A 75 -12.00 -1.68 11.20
CA GLU A 75 -12.72 -2.96 11.14
C GLU A 75 -12.46 -3.70 9.81
N SER A 76 -12.20 -2.98 8.72
CA SER A 76 -11.91 -3.57 7.41
C SER A 76 -10.68 -4.49 7.41
N ALA A 77 -9.68 -4.20 8.23
CA ALA A 77 -8.47 -5.00 8.37
C ALA A 77 -8.54 -6.03 9.53
N ASN A 78 -9.61 -6.04 10.33
CA ASN A 78 -9.72 -6.88 11.53
C ASN A 78 -10.97 -7.76 11.58
N ALA A 79 -12.06 -7.36 10.95
CA ALA A 79 -13.33 -8.08 11.02
C ALA A 79 -13.43 -9.19 9.98
N THR A 80 -14.44 -10.06 10.16
CA THR A 80 -14.71 -11.17 9.25
C THR A 80 -15.54 -10.70 8.05
N TRP A 81 -14.99 -10.83 6.86
CA TRP A 81 -15.66 -10.57 5.59
C TRP A 81 -16.53 -11.76 5.15
N LYS A 82 -17.67 -11.45 4.53
CA LYS A 82 -18.48 -12.43 3.81
C LYS A 82 -17.98 -12.50 2.38
N VAL A 83 -17.23 -13.55 2.06
CA VAL A 83 -16.63 -13.75 0.74
C VAL A 83 -17.55 -14.59 -0.14
N LYS A 84 -17.80 -14.13 -1.38
CA LYS A 84 -18.53 -14.85 -2.43
C LYS A 84 -17.62 -14.96 -3.65
N PRO A 85 -17.03 -16.12 -3.93
CA PRO A 85 -16.29 -16.37 -5.17
C PRO A 85 -17.25 -16.24 -6.36
N SER A 86 -16.76 -15.73 -7.47
CA SER A 86 -17.45 -15.73 -8.75
C SER A 86 -16.69 -16.60 -9.75
N ALA A 87 -17.39 -17.25 -10.68
CA ALA A 87 -16.82 -18.18 -11.64
C ALA A 87 -15.96 -17.51 -12.75
N ASP A 88 -16.01 -16.19 -12.87
CA ASP A 88 -15.43 -15.39 -13.95
C ASP A 88 -14.14 -14.64 -13.55
N GLY A 89 -13.41 -15.13 -12.53
CA GLY A 89 -12.19 -14.49 -12.04
C GLY A 89 -12.43 -13.26 -11.17
N ARG A 90 -13.67 -13.03 -10.79
CA ARG A 90 -14.11 -11.95 -9.91
C ARG A 90 -14.41 -12.50 -8.52
N LEU A 91 -13.96 -11.79 -7.49
CA LEU A 91 -14.27 -12.08 -6.10
C LEU A 91 -15.00 -10.89 -5.51
N VAL A 92 -16.11 -11.14 -4.83
CA VAL A 92 -16.86 -10.13 -4.10
C VAL A 92 -16.86 -10.47 -2.62
N ALA A 93 -16.45 -9.52 -1.79
CA ALA A 93 -16.51 -9.65 -0.34
C ALA A 93 -17.25 -8.45 0.27
N THR A 94 -18.03 -8.69 1.32
CA THR A 94 -18.81 -7.64 1.99
C THR A 94 -18.54 -7.64 3.47
N LEU A 95 -18.48 -6.43 4.04
CA LEU A 95 -18.35 -6.18 5.47
C LEU A 95 -19.37 -5.13 5.91
N ARG A 96 -20.06 -5.37 7.02
CA ARG A 96 -20.81 -4.34 7.76
C ARG A 96 -19.99 -3.92 8.97
N THR A 97 -19.66 -2.65 9.05
CA THR A 97 -18.94 -2.05 10.16
C THR A 97 -19.91 -1.66 11.28
N ARG A 98 -19.43 -1.64 12.53
CA ARG A 98 -20.22 -1.39 13.73
C ARG A 98 -19.79 -0.13 14.47
N ILE A 99 -18.49 0.15 14.53
CA ILE A 99 -17.93 1.32 15.22
C ILE A 99 -18.41 2.60 14.51
N ARG A 100 -18.17 2.69 13.20
CA ARG A 100 -18.86 3.64 12.34
C ARG A 100 -19.76 2.83 11.41
N PRO A 101 -21.08 2.88 11.60
CA PRO A 101 -22.01 2.06 10.83
C PRO A 101 -21.91 2.33 9.33
N GLY A 102 -21.83 1.26 8.56
CA GLY A 102 -21.77 1.32 7.11
C GLY A 102 -21.55 -0.06 6.51
N LYS A 103 -21.41 -0.10 5.20
CA LYS A 103 -21.13 -1.31 4.45
C LYS A 103 -19.97 -1.06 3.49
N ILE A 104 -19.00 -1.97 3.48
CA ILE A 104 -17.92 -1.98 2.50
C ILE A 104 -18.11 -3.21 1.60
N THR A 105 -18.17 -2.98 0.29
CA THR A 105 -18.13 -4.05 -0.70
C THR A 105 -16.79 -4.00 -1.42
N LYS A 106 -15.97 -5.03 -1.23
CA LYS A 106 -14.69 -5.24 -1.93
C LYS A 106 -14.94 -6.08 -3.18
N ILE A 107 -14.49 -5.60 -4.32
CA ILE A 107 -14.53 -6.31 -5.59
C ILE A 107 -13.10 -6.43 -6.09
N ILE A 108 -12.65 -7.63 -6.39
CA ILE A 108 -11.35 -7.92 -6.97
C ILE A 108 -11.58 -8.71 -8.25
N GLU A 109 -10.96 -8.30 -9.33
CA GLU A 109 -11.03 -9.00 -10.62
C GLU A 109 -9.66 -9.14 -11.26
N SER A 110 -9.41 -10.28 -11.88
CA SER A 110 -8.34 -10.50 -12.84
C SER A 110 -8.96 -10.78 -14.20
N ARG A 111 -8.31 -10.36 -15.29
CA ARG A 111 -8.81 -10.50 -16.63
C ARG A 111 -7.97 -11.49 -17.44
N GLU A 112 -8.59 -12.18 -18.38
CA GLU A 112 -7.89 -13.12 -19.23
C GLU A 112 -6.81 -12.41 -20.07
N GLY A 113 -5.63 -13.02 -20.14
CA GLY A 113 -4.49 -12.44 -20.86
C GLY A 113 -3.72 -11.37 -20.11
N GLU A 114 -4.29 -10.76 -19.05
CA GLU A 114 -3.64 -9.71 -18.27
C GLU A 114 -2.90 -10.24 -17.04
N THR A 115 -1.93 -9.45 -16.58
CA THR A 115 -1.20 -9.63 -15.32
C THR A 115 -1.51 -8.48 -14.35
N ASN A 116 -2.79 -8.12 -14.26
CA ASN A 116 -3.31 -7.06 -13.39
C ASN A 116 -4.34 -7.59 -12.41
N LEU A 117 -4.44 -6.94 -11.25
CA LEU A 117 -5.54 -7.03 -10.30
C LEU A 117 -6.24 -5.67 -10.24
N TYR A 118 -7.51 -5.66 -10.55
CA TYR A 118 -8.39 -4.51 -10.45
C TYR A 118 -9.17 -4.63 -9.15
N GLN A 119 -9.02 -3.66 -8.27
CA GLN A 119 -9.72 -3.63 -6.99
C GLN A 119 -10.62 -2.41 -6.89
N SER A 120 -11.81 -2.57 -6.38
CA SER A 120 -12.64 -1.45 -5.97
C SER A 120 -13.32 -1.73 -4.64
N HIS A 121 -13.38 -0.69 -3.81
CA HIS A 121 -14.10 -0.69 -2.56
C HIS A 121 -15.25 0.30 -2.65
N LEU A 122 -16.49 -0.19 -2.46
CA LEU A 122 -17.68 0.64 -2.40
C LEU A 122 -18.04 0.85 -0.93
N LEU A 123 -18.05 2.10 -0.50
CA LEU A 123 -18.43 2.51 0.85
C LEU A 123 -19.83 3.08 0.81
N GLU A 124 -20.77 2.47 1.55
CA GLU A 124 -22.20 2.79 1.55
C GLU A 124 -22.68 3.02 2.97
N GLY A 125 -23.53 4.04 3.19
CA GLY A 125 -24.13 4.34 4.49
C GLY A 125 -23.21 4.99 5.52
N PHE A 126 -21.98 5.34 5.15
CA PHE A 126 -21.05 6.06 6.02
C PHE A 126 -21.33 7.56 6.02
N GLN A 127 -21.07 8.20 7.16
CA GLN A 127 -21.14 9.65 7.30
C GLN A 127 -19.84 10.26 7.81
N GLY A 128 -19.47 11.43 7.28
CA GLY A 128 -18.34 12.23 7.72
C GLY A 128 -17.02 11.85 7.04
N GLY A 129 -15.93 12.41 7.54
CA GLY A 129 -14.59 12.13 6.99
C GLY A 129 -14.07 10.75 7.39
N MET A 130 -13.40 10.06 6.48
CA MET A 130 -12.76 8.77 6.70
C MET A 130 -11.37 8.78 6.07
N CYS A 131 -10.33 8.56 6.86
CA CYS A 131 -9.03 8.21 6.31
C CYS A 131 -9.03 6.74 5.88
N LEU A 132 -8.52 6.46 4.68
CA LEU A 132 -8.62 5.12 4.11
C LEU A 132 -7.50 4.86 3.09
N GLY A 133 -7.33 3.61 2.73
CA GLY A 133 -6.43 3.23 1.64
C GLY A 133 -6.06 1.77 1.61
N HIS A 134 -5.19 1.45 0.67
CA HIS A 134 -4.58 0.15 0.46
C HIS A 134 -3.27 0.02 1.23
N HIS A 135 -2.88 -1.21 1.54
CA HIS A 135 -1.66 -1.53 2.27
C HIS A 135 -0.97 -2.73 1.63
N ALA A 136 -0.38 -2.51 0.45
CA ALA A 136 0.36 -3.55 -0.27
C ALA A 136 1.74 -3.74 0.35
N MET A 137 2.12 -4.98 0.65
CA MET A 137 3.42 -5.34 1.24
C MET A 137 4.22 -6.20 0.27
N LEU A 138 5.31 -5.65 -0.28
CA LEU A 138 6.17 -6.34 -1.23
C LEU A 138 7.27 -7.12 -0.51
N ASP A 139 7.58 -8.33 -1.02
CA ASP A 139 8.56 -9.26 -0.46
C ASP A 139 9.88 -9.20 -1.24
N PHE A 140 10.86 -8.53 -0.67
CA PHE A 140 12.22 -8.44 -1.21
C PHE A 140 13.08 -9.64 -0.84
N ASN A 141 12.72 -10.43 0.19
CA ASN A 141 13.47 -11.66 0.51
C ASN A 141 13.28 -12.71 -0.59
N ARG A 142 12.07 -12.81 -1.13
CA ARG A 142 11.73 -13.74 -2.23
C ARG A 142 12.19 -13.22 -3.57
N ASN A 143 12.08 -11.91 -3.80
CA ASN A 143 12.23 -11.32 -5.12
C ASN A 143 13.59 -10.65 -5.36
N GLY A 144 14.43 -10.55 -4.32
CA GLY A 144 15.74 -9.90 -4.37
C GLY A 144 15.66 -8.38 -4.21
N PRO A 145 16.82 -7.71 -4.19
CA PRO A 145 16.88 -6.25 -4.15
C PRO A 145 16.18 -5.60 -5.34
N GLY A 146 15.56 -4.44 -5.09
CA GLY A 146 14.80 -3.75 -6.12
C GLY A 146 14.92 -2.24 -6.07
N PHE A 147 14.42 -1.60 -7.15
CA PHE A 147 14.44 -0.16 -7.34
C PHE A 147 13.02 0.40 -7.24
N ILE A 148 12.83 1.33 -6.31
CA ILE A 148 11.55 1.96 -6.01
C ILE A 148 11.47 3.28 -6.76
N SER A 149 10.36 3.49 -7.45
CA SER A 149 10.04 4.73 -8.15
C SER A 149 8.59 5.11 -7.93
N THR A 150 8.27 6.39 -8.04
CA THR A 150 6.90 6.90 -7.90
C THR A 150 6.65 8.01 -8.92
N SER A 151 5.39 8.38 -9.10
CA SER A 151 5.05 9.64 -9.74
C SER A 151 5.84 10.79 -9.12
N LYS A 152 6.07 11.84 -9.89
CA LYS A 152 6.86 13.01 -9.45
C LYS A 152 6.31 13.59 -8.16
N LEU A 153 7.19 13.80 -7.18
CA LEU A 153 6.80 14.29 -5.86
C LEU A 153 6.48 15.80 -5.89
N ARG A 154 5.36 16.18 -5.27
CA ARG A 154 5.05 17.57 -4.89
C ARG A 154 5.51 17.84 -3.46
N LEU A 155 5.15 16.95 -2.54
CA LEU A 155 5.50 17.00 -1.13
C LEU A 155 5.95 15.61 -0.67
N ALA A 156 6.92 15.60 0.26
CA ALA A 156 7.28 14.36 0.96
C ALA A 156 7.80 14.70 2.36
N GLN A 157 7.47 13.83 3.32
CA GLN A 157 7.84 14.02 4.71
C GLN A 157 8.09 12.67 5.39
N VAL A 158 9.11 12.63 6.23
CA VAL A 158 9.29 11.55 7.21
C VAL A 158 8.22 11.69 8.29
N LEU A 159 7.71 10.59 8.84
CA LEU A 159 6.73 10.61 9.94
C LEU A 159 7.14 11.66 10.99
N PRO A 160 6.22 12.53 11.44
CA PRO A 160 6.57 13.67 12.31
C PRO A 160 6.97 13.31 13.74
N ALA A 161 6.76 12.07 14.16
CA ALA A 161 7.24 11.53 15.43
C ALA A 161 8.13 10.30 15.19
N PRO A 162 8.96 9.86 16.14
CA PRO A 162 9.63 8.57 16.03
C PRO A 162 8.64 7.45 15.76
N PHE A 163 8.84 6.70 14.67
CA PHE A 163 7.96 5.60 14.31
C PHE A 163 8.03 4.46 15.33
N GLU A 164 9.23 4.26 15.88
CA GLU A 164 9.51 3.22 16.86
C GLU A 164 10.19 3.82 18.10
N ASN A 165 10.06 3.11 19.23
CA ASN A 165 10.65 3.51 20.50
C ASN A 165 11.81 2.57 20.87
N PRO A 166 13.06 3.07 20.96
CA PRO A 166 14.21 2.26 21.35
C PRO A 166 14.08 1.58 22.73
N VAL A 167 13.39 2.22 23.69
CA VAL A 167 13.13 1.64 25.00
C VAL A 167 12.26 0.39 24.92
N ALA A 168 11.36 0.35 23.92
CA ALA A 168 10.53 -0.81 23.63
C ALA A 168 11.20 -1.82 22.67
N GLY A 169 12.44 -1.59 22.24
CA GLY A 169 13.16 -2.42 21.28
C GLY A 169 12.76 -2.15 19.83
N GLY A 170 12.35 -0.94 19.51
CA GLY A 170 12.02 -0.51 18.16
C GLY A 170 12.95 0.61 17.67
N TYR A 171 13.41 0.54 16.43
CA TYR A 171 14.43 1.45 15.91
C TYR A 171 14.02 2.04 14.56
N CYS A 172 14.24 3.34 14.37
CA CYS A 172 14.09 4.05 13.10
C CYS A 172 15.35 4.87 12.79
N SER A 173 15.66 5.04 11.52
CA SER A 173 16.87 5.71 11.05
C SER A 173 16.63 7.11 10.50
N LEU A 174 15.44 7.39 9.99
CA LEU A 174 15.13 8.68 9.37
C LEU A 174 14.85 9.76 10.40
N LYS A 175 15.12 11.02 10.04
CA LYS A 175 14.88 12.20 10.89
C LYS A 175 13.38 12.51 10.99
N PRO A 176 12.74 12.36 12.15
CA PRO A 176 11.32 12.61 12.31
C PRO A 176 10.91 14.03 11.86
N GLY A 177 9.80 14.11 11.13
CA GLY A 177 9.23 15.37 10.66
C GLY A 177 9.96 16.05 9.50
N ALA A 178 11.09 15.52 9.06
CA ALA A 178 11.88 16.13 7.99
C ALA A 178 11.12 16.13 6.66
N TRP A 179 11.02 17.29 6.03
CA TRP A 179 10.54 17.42 4.65
C TRP A 179 11.65 17.14 3.66
N PHE A 180 11.31 16.51 2.53
CA PHE A 180 12.24 16.24 1.45
C PHE A 180 11.54 16.32 0.08
N ARG A 181 12.29 16.23 -1.02
CA ARG A 181 11.76 16.32 -2.38
C ARG A 181 12.19 15.17 -3.30
N GLN A 182 13.12 14.36 -2.85
CA GLN A 182 13.73 13.27 -3.63
C GLN A 182 13.95 12.07 -2.72
N LEU A 183 13.61 10.88 -3.19
CA LEU A 183 13.74 9.63 -2.43
C LEU A 183 15.22 9.20 -2.23
N ASP A 184 16.13 9.67 -3.07
CA ASP A 184 17.56 9.36 -2.98
C ASP A 184 18.31 10.21 -1.93
N ARG A 185 17.64 11.17 -1.27
CA ARG A 185 18.26 12.13 -0.34
C ARG A 185 17.39 12.45 0.88
N VAL A 186 16.83 11.42 1.50
CA VAL A 186 15.95 11.59 2.66
C VAL A 186 16.79 11.81 3.93
N PRO A 187 16.50 12.86 4.74
CA PRO A 187 17.28 13.16 5.94
C PRO A 187 17.22 12.04 6.98
N MET A 188 18.39 11.68 7.52
CA MET A 188 18.55 10.72 8.61
C MET A 188 18.70 11.43 9.97
N ALA A 189 18.41 10.70 11.05
CA ALA A 189 18.51 11.21 12.42
C ALA A 189 19.95 11.54 12.85
N ASP A 190 20.93 10.86 12.28
CA ASP A 190 22.37 11.08 12.51
C ASP A 190 22.96 12.27 11.71
N GLY A 191 22.14 12.97 10.91
CA GLY A 191 22.54 14.08 10.04
C GLY A 191 22.93 13.67 8.62
N GLY A 192 22.96 12.37 8.31
CA GLY A 192 23.19 11.82 6.98
C GLY A 192 21.96 11.91 6.06
N LYS A 193 22.06 11.25 4.91
CA LYS A 193 20.95 11.09 3.94
C LYS A 193 20.82 9.63 3.54
N ALA A 194 19.59 9.15 3.52
CA ALA A 194 19.22 7.81 3.05
C ALA A 194 18.76 7.87 1.59
N ASP A 195 19.13 6.85 0.82
CA ASP A 195 18.54 6.56 -0.48
C ASP A 195 17.40 5.57 -0.31
N LEU A 196 16.15 6.03 -0.49
CA LEU A 196 14.93 5.23 -0.45
C LEU A 196 14.52 4.70 -1.82
N THR A 197 15.30 4.95 -2.87
CA THR A 197 15.05 4.38 -4.21
C THR A 197 15.49 2.92 -4.31
N ARG A 198 16.18 2.41 -3.29
CA ARG A 198 16.72 1.03 -3.23
C ARG A 198 16.29 0.33 -1.95
N PHE A 199 15.84 -0.91 -2.08
CA PHE A 199 15.48 -1.72 -0.93
C PHE A 199 15.82 -3.21 -1.20
N PRO A 200 16.20 -4.03 -0.19
CA PRO A 200 16.35 -3.67 1.22
C PRO A 200 17.58 -2.81 1.50
N ALA A 201 17.45 -1.91 2.46
CA ALA A 201 18.51 -1.06 2.97
C ALA A 201 18.27 -0.80 4.47
N ARG A 202 19.30 -0.34 5.18
CA ARG A 202 19.19 0.00 6.61
C ARG A 202 18.59 -1.15 7.43
N GLU A 203 19.26 -2.31 7.42
CA GLU A 203 18.83 -3.44 8.25
C GLU A 203 18.82 -3.06 9.74
N GLY A 204 17.81 -3.56 10.46
CA GLY A 204 17.58 -3.25 11.88
C GLY A 204 16.75 -1.98 12.11
N PHE A 205 16.11 -1.42 11.06
CA PHE A 205 15.29 -0.22 11.19
C PHE A 205 13.89 -0.38 10.59
N GLU A 206 12.97 0.41 11.12
CA GLU A 206 11.62 0.64 10.62
C GLU A 206 11.48 2.11 10.27
N ASP A 207 11.25 2.42 9.02
CA ASP A 207 11.10 3.81 8.59
C ASP A 207 9.80 4.02 7.83
N LEU A 208 9.20 5.20 7.99
CA LEU A 208 7.94 5.52 7.35
C LEU A 208 7.97 6.94 6.80
N VAL A 209 7.67 7.07 5.53
CA VAL A 209 7.56 8.34 4.82
C VAL A 209 6.23 8.46 4.09
N MET A 210 5.71 9.67 3.97
CA MET A 210 4.50 9.95 3.20
C MET A 210 4.82 10.88 2.03
N LEU A 211 4.26 10.54 0.88
CA LEU A 211 4.52 11.16 -0.41
C LEU A 211 3.20 11.68 -0.99
N GLN A 212 3.21 12.87 -1.53
CA GLN A 212 2.14 13.41 -2.37
C GLN A 212 2.71 13.74 -3.74
N HIS A 213 2.05 13.27 -4.75
CA HIS A 213 2.49 13.39 -6.13
C HIS A 213 2.04 14.74 -6.73
N GLN A 214 2.78 15.23 -7.71
CA GLN A 214 2.29 16.32 -8.55
C GLN A 214 1.02 15.87 -9.26
N ASP A 215 0.20 16.82 -9.67
CA ASP A 215 -1.00 16.51 -10.44
C ASP A 215 -0.61 15.63 -11.63
N ALA A 216 -1.15 14.41 -11.59
CA ALA A 216 -0.94 13.44 -12.63
C ALA A 216 -2.09 13.58 -13.63
N ASP A 217 -1.79 13.45 -14.91
CA ASP A 217 -2.76 13.67 -15.99
C ASP A 217 -4.03 12.80 -15.83
N ASP A 218 -3.87 11.54 -15.39
CA ASP A 218 -5.00 10.61 -15.24
C ASP A 218 -4.90 9.72 -13.98
N PHE A 219 -3.70 9.43 -13.49
CA PHE A 219 -3.43 8.58 -12.33
C PHE A 219 -2.06 8.87 -11.70
N ALA A 220 -1.91 8.60 -10.42
CA ALA A 220 -0.62 8.50 -9.77
C ALA A 220 -0.20 7.02 -9.66
N TRP A 221 1.10 6.78 -9.53
CA TRP A 221 1.67 5.44 -9.52
C TRP A 221 2.85 5.29 -8.56
N ALA A 222 3.05 4.07 -8.09
CA ALA A 222 4.28 3.57 -7.52
C ALA A 222 4.75 2.33 -8.28
N ALA A 223 6.05 2.10 -8.37
CA ALA A 223 6.60 0.93 -9.05
C ALA A 223 7.86 0.43 -8.36
N VAL A 224 8.08 -0.88 -8.43
CA VAL A 224 9.29 -1.54 -7.94
C VAL A 224 9.80 -2.49 -9.01
N VAL A 225 11.03 -2.24 -9.48
CA VAL A 225 11.73 -3.12 -10.40
C VAL A 225 12.50 -4.15 -9.61
N PHE A 226 12.31 -5.43 -9.91
CA PHE A 226 13.05 -6.58 -9.37
C PHE A 226 13.93 -7.18 -10.47
N PRO A 227 15.18 -6.74 -10.61
CA PRO A 227 16.03 -7.11 -11.74
C PRO A 227 16.40 -8.60 -11.76
N GLU A 228 16.63 -9.21 -10.58
CA GLU A 228 16.94 -10.65 -10.47
C GLU A 228 15.80 -11.55 -10.94
N LYS A 229 14.56 -11.14 -10.68
CA LYS A 229 13.34 -11.85 -11.10
C LYS A 229 12.77 -11.32 -12.42
N LYS A 230 13.41 -10.32 -13.04
CA LYS A 230 13.07 -9.76 -14.35
C LYS A 230 11.61 -9.31 -14.48
N PHE A 231 11.08 -8.64 -13.45
CA PHE A 231 9.75 -8.03 -13.51
C PHE A 231 9.72 -6.66 -12.83
N VAL A 232 8.74 -5.86 -13.20
CA VAL A 232 8.32 -4.67 -12.48
C VAL A 232 6.94 -4.90 -11.89
N TRP A 233 6.79 -4.63 -10.59
CA TRP A 233 5.48 -4.45 -9.95
C TRP A 233 5.11 -2.98 -10.01
N PHE A 234 3.83 -2.68 -10.20
CA PHE A 234 3.32 -1.32 -10.15
C PHE A 234 1.94 -1.24 -9.50
N SER A 235 1.61 -0.09 -8.94
CA SER A 235 0.26 0.33 -8.57
C SER A 235 -0.15 1.58 -9.35
N LEU A 236 -1.44 1.66 -9.68
CA LEU A 236 -2.07 2.84 -10.26
C LEU A 236 -3.27 3.23 -9.41
N LYS A 237 -3.39 4.52 -9.10
CA LYS A 237 -4.45 5.06 -8.27
C LYS A 237 -5.05 6.35 -8.82
N ASN A 238 -6.31 6.60 -8.48
CA ASN A 238 -6.91 7.90 -8.68
C ASN A 238 -6.51 8.83 -7.52
N PRO A 239 -5.75 9.91 -7.75
CA PRO A 239 -5.31 10.82 -6.68
C PRO A 239 -6.47 11.58 -6.01
N ALA A 240 -7.64 11.66 -6.63
CA ALA A 240 -8.83 12.25 -6.01
C ALA A 240 -9.40 11.39 -4.87
N THR A 241 -9.14 10.07 -4.88
CA THR A 241 -9.62 9.13 -3.85
C THR A 241 -8.48 8.59 -2.98
N LEU A 242 -7.26 8.50 -3.52
CA LEU A 242 -6.04 8.04 -2.85
C LEU A 242 -4.93 9.07 -3.07
N ALA A 243 -4.97 10.16 -2.30
CA ALA A 243 -4.19 11.37 -2.53
C ALA A 243 -2.69 11.22 -2.29
N SER A 244 -2.29 10.27 -1.47
CA SER A 244 -0.90 10.10 -1.01
C SER A 244 -0.44 8.64 -1.12
N THR A 245 0.89 8.44 -1.04
CA THR A 245 1.49 7.12 -0.84
C THR A 245 2.33 7.15 0.43
N VAL A 246 2.13 6.19 1.31
CA VAL A 246 3.02 5.94 2.43
C VAL A 246 3.97 4.81 2.01
N LEU A 247 5.27 5.00 2.22
CA LEU A 247 6.25 3.94 2.10
C LEU A 247 6.69 3.51 3.49
N TRP A 248 6.41 2.27 3.84
CA TRP A 248 6.86 1.63 5.07
C TRP A 248 8.01 0.69 4.76
N HIS A 249 9.21 1.07 5.20
CA HIS A 249 10.43 0.27 5.08
C HIS A 249 10.59 -0.58 6.32
N SER A 250 10.14 -1.82 6.29
CA SER A 250 10.27 -2.77 7.40
C SER A 250 11.45 -3.69 7.16
N ASN A 251 12.52 -3.48 7.91
CA ASN A 251 13.74 -4.25 7.75
C ASN A 251 14.36 -4.71 9.09
N GLY A 252 13.50 -5.24 9.96
CA GLY A 252 13.93 -5.87 11.21
C GLY A 252 14.12 -4.92 12.38
N GLY A 253 13.58 -3.71 12.31
CA GLY A 253 13.70 -2.69 13.37
C GLY A 253 12.83 -2.91 14.60
N ARG A 254 11.91 -3.90 14.59
CA ARG A 254 11.03 -4.24 15.72
C ARG A 254 11.48 -5.49 16.41
N HIS A 255 12.06 -5.37 17.61
CA HIS A 255 12.60 -6.50 18.38
C HIS A 255 11.61 -7.06 19.42
N TYR A 256 10.47 -6.43 19.63
CA TYR A 256 9.36 -6.92 20.47
C TYR A 256 8.44 -7.89 19.72
N ALA A 257 7.67 -8.69 20.48
CA ALA A 257 6.73 -9.65 19.90
C ALA A 257 5.57 -8.96 19.18
N PRO A 258 5.07 -9.51 18.05
CA PRO A 258 5.47 -10.78 17.40
C PRO A 258 6.63 -10.61 16.41
N TRP A 259 7.13 -9.39 16.24
CA TRP A 259 8.12 -9.01 15.24
C TRP A 259 9.47 -9.69 15.48
N ASN A 260 10.02 -9.59 16.69
CA ASN A 260 11.27 -10.23 17.14
C ASN A 260 12.43 -10.07 16.13
N GLY A 261 12.53 -8.92 15.46
CA GLY A 261 13.52 -8.67 14.41
C GLY A 261 13.37 -9.50 13.13
N ARG A 262 12.26 -10.26 12.97
CA ARG A 262 12.08 -11.23 11.86
C ARG A 262 11.38 -10.65 10.63
N HIS A 263 10.64 -9.55 10.77
CA HIS A 263 9.98 -8.89 9.65
C HIS A 263 10.98 -8.01 8.92
N ARG A 264 11.60 -8.57 7.89
CA ARG A 264 12.71 -7.97 7.14
C ARG A 264 12.43 -8.01 5.65
N GLY A 265 13.06 -7.10 4.90
CA GLY A 265 12.91 -7.06 3.45
C GLY A 265 11.48 -6.87 2.98
N VAL A 266 10.65 -6.15 3.74
CA VAL A 266 9.25 -5.86 3.38
C VAL A 266 9.08 -4.36 3.16
N LEU A 267 8.56 -4.01 1.99
CA LEU A 267 8.17 -2.64 1.66
C LEU A 267 6.65 -2.54 1.62
N GLY A 268 6.07 -1.77 2.54
CA GLY A 268 4.69 -1.29 2.42
C GLY A 268 4.62 -0.19 1.36
N VAL A 269 3.81 -0.40 0.32
CA VAL A 269 3.41 0.63 -0.64
C VAL A 269 1.93 0.88 -0.38
N GLU A 270 1.67 1.90 0.42
CA GLU A 270 0.35 2.14 0.98
C GLU A 270 -0.26 3.36 0.30
N ASP A 271 -1.15 3.12 -0.66
CA ASP A 271 -1.82 4.18 -1.40
C ASP A 271 -3.08 4.63 -0.64
N VAL A 272 -3.05 5.86 -0.11
CA VAL A 272 -3.96 6.30 0.94
C VAL A 272 -4.51 7.72 0.72
N THR A 273 -5.60 8.03 1.43
CA THR A 273 -5.98 9.39 1.81
C THR A 273 -6.05 9.42 3.33
N ALA A 274 -4.93 9.78 3.97
CA ALA A 274 -4.72 9.76 5.40
C ALA A 274 -3.61 10.74 5.80
N TYR A 275 -3.46 11.03 7.08
CA TYR A 275 -2.28 11.68 7.64
C TYR A 275 -1.36 10.62 8.23
N PHE A 276 -0.43 10.12 7.43
CA PHE A 276 0.39 8.96 7.77
C PHE A 276 -0.48 7.79 8.25
N HIS A 277 0.03 6.95 9.16
CA HIS A 277 -0.70 5.87 9.84
C HIS A 277 -1.26 6.30 11.21
N LEU A 278 -1.45 7.62 11.44
CA LEU A 278 -1.83 8.19 12.74
C LEU A 278 -3.33 8.11 13.04
N GLY A 279 -4.09 7.42 12.19
CA GLY A 279 -5.49 7.10 12.42
C GLY A 279 -6.46 8.24 12.14
N LEU A 280 -7.70 8.05 12.61
CA LEU A 280 -8.84 8.88 12.24
C LEU A 280 -8.73 10.32 12.80
N ALA A 281 -8.43 10.47 14.09
CA ALA A 281 -8.33 11.78 14.74
C ALA A 281 -7.32 12.68 14.02
N ALA A 282 -6.07 12.26 13.90
CA ALA A 282 -5.00 13.04 13.26
C ALA A 282 -5.27 13.34 11.78
N SER A 283 -6.05 12.48 11.10
CA SER A 283 -6.45 12.70 9.71
C SER A 283 -7.62 13.68 9.58
N LEU A 284 -8.48 13.81 10.58
CA LEU A 284 -9.64 14.71 10.56
C LEU A 284 -9.33 16.08 11.13
N GLU A 285 -8.47 16.17 12.13
CA GLU A 285 -7.98 17.42 12.72
C GLU A 285 -7.08 18.19 11.77
N ASP A 286 -6.76 19.43 12.14
CA ASP A 286 -5.79 20.24 11.41
C ASP A 286 -4.41 19.61 11.48
N ASN A 287 -3.76 19.51 10.35
CA ASN A 287 -2.43 18.95 10.24
C ASN A 287 -1.62 19.64 9.12
N PRO A 288 -0.27 19.54 9.14
CA PRO A 288 0.58 20.23 8.18
C PRO A 288 0.31 19.92 6.70
N TRP A 289 -0.24 18.73 6.40
CA TRP A 289 -0.56 18.32 5.03
C TRP A 289 -1.84 19.00 4.53
N LYS A 290 -2.89 19.08 5.35
CA LYS A 290 -4.09 19.87 5.05
C LYS A 290 -3.73 21.34 4.82
N GLY A 291 -2.87 21.91 5.65
CA GLY A 291 -2.34 23.28 5.48
C GLY A 291 -1.61 23.52 4.16
N LYS A 292 -1.17 22.45 3.48
CA LYS A 292 -0.56 22.47 2.14
C LYS A 292 -1.52 22.04 1.03
N GLY A 293 -2.83 21.94 1.33
CA GLY A 293 -3.89 21.58 0.38
C GLY A 293 -3.91 20.09 0.01
N VAL A 294 -3.37 19.19 0.85
CA VAL A 294 -3.45 17.76 0.63
C VAL A 294 -4.57 17.17 1.50
N PRO A 295 -5.59 16.50 0.90
CA PRO A 295 -6.62 15.86 1.68
C PRO A 295 -6.06 14.68 2.49
N THR A 296 -6.47 14.59 3.75
CA THR A 296 -6.10 13.49 4.67
C THR A 296 -7.30 12.65 5.08
N ALA A 297 -8.47 12.92 4.51
CA ALA A 297 -9.69 12.12 4.65
C ALA A 297 -10.57 12.29 3.42
N VAL A 298 -11.34 11.26 3.12
CA VAL A 298 -12.41 11.26 2.10
C VAL A 298 -13.72 11.63 2.78
N ALA A 299 -14.46 12.57 2.23
CA ALA A 299 -15.81 12.93 2.71
C ALA A 299 -16.82 11.87 2.24
N LEU A 300 -17.46 11.19 3.19
CA LEU A 300 -18.49 10.18 2.93
C LEU A 300 -19.87 10.73 3.28
N SER A 301 -20.88 10.33 2.51
CA SER A 301 -22.29 10.64 2.74
C SER A 301 -23.12 9.36 2.79
N PRO A 302 -24.07 9.22 3.71
CA PRO A 302 -24.91 8.02 3.80
C PRO A 302 -25.79 7.82 2.55
N ASP A 303 -26.11 8.90 1.83
CA ASP A 303 -26.99 8.89 0.66
C ASP A 303 -26.24 8.61 -0.66
N ARG A 304 -24.92 8.49 -0.62
CA ARG A 304 -24.09 8.28 -1.80
C ARG A 304 -23.02 7.22 -1.56
N SER A 305 -22.97 6.24 -2.45
CA SER A 305 -21.86 5.29 -2.49
C SER A 305 -20.57 5.98 -2.96
N THR A 306 -19.47 5.76 -2.25
CA THR A 306 -18.14 6.23 -2.63
C THR A 306 -17.32 5.04 -3.10
N ARG A 307 -16.82 5.11 -4.35
CA ARG A 307 -15.97 4.08 -4.94
C ARG A 307 -14.49 4.47 -4.81
N ILE A 308 -13.68 3.55 -4.32
CA ILE A 308 -12.21 3.66 -4.24
C ILE A 308 -11.61 2.63 -5.19
N PRO A 309 -11.24 3.03 -6.42
CA PRO A 309 -10.62 2.14 -7.40
C PRO A 309 -9.11 2.07 -7.21
N TYR A 310 -8.54 0.91 -7.51
CA TYR A 310 -7.11 0.65 -7.40
C TYR A 310 -6.67 -0.47 -8.35
N ILE A 311 -5.52 -0.32 -8.99
CA ILE A 311 -4.96 -1.33 -9.87
C ILE A 311 -3.56 -1.69 -9.38
N MET A 312 -3.25 -2.97 -9.32
CA MET A 312 -1.88 -3.48 -9.17
C MET A 312 -1.57 -4.41 -10.34
N GLY A 313 -0.33 -4.39 -10.80
CA GLY A 313 0.07 -5.25 -11.91
C GLY A 313 1.55 -5.60 -11.91
N ILE A 314 1.87 -6.56 -12.76
CA ILE A 314 3.25 -6.99 -13.02
C ILE A 314 3.49 -7.00 -14.53
N ALA A 315 4.63 -6.44 -14.94
CA ALA A 315 5.10 -6.56 -16.32
C ALA A 315 6.50 -7.19 -16.38
N PRO A 316 6.82 -8.01 -17.39
CA PRO A 316 8.15 -8.54 -17.59
C PRO A 316 9.11 -7.42 -18.00
N LEU A 317 10.35 -7.45 -17.49
CA LEU A 317 11.36 -6.49 -17.91
C LEU A 317 11.86 -6.80 -19.32
N VAL A 318 12.09 -5.74 -20.08
CA VAL A 318 12.84 -5.79 -21.34
C VAL A 318 14.32 -5.57 -21.09
N ALA A 319 15.18 -5.93 -22.04
CA ALA A 319 16.62 -5.71 -21.93
C ALA A 319 16.95 -4.22 -21.70
N GLY A 320 17.86 -3.96 -20.79
CA GLY A 320 18.30 -2.61 -20.43
C GLY A 320 17.34 -1.81 -19.55
N PHE A 321 16.20 -2.36 -19.11
CA PHE A 321 15.28 -1.68 -18.21
C PHE A 321 15.83 -1.70 -16.76
N ASP A 322 16.16 -0.55 -16.20
CA ASP A 322 16.78 -0.41 -14.88
C ASP A 322 15.78 0.00 -13.78
N SER A 323 15.16 1.17 -13.92
CA SER A 323 14.21 1.74 -12.95
C SER A 323 13.11 2.48 -13.70
N VAL A 324 11.93 2.62 -13.09
CA VAL A 324 10.82 3.33 -13.72
C VAL A 324 11.02 4.83 -13.56
N HIS A 325 11.17 5.55 -14.67
CA HIS A 325 11.25 7.01 -14.66
C HIS A 325 9.87 7.67 -14.84
N ARG A 326 9.00 7.04 -15.66
CA ARG A 326 7.67 7.54 -15.99
C ARG A 326 6.73 6.41 -16.36
N ILE A 327 5.47 6.51 -15.96
CA ILE A 327 4.37 5.69 -16.48
C ILE A 327 3.41 6.62 -17.22
N GLN A 328 3.13 6.34 -18.47
CA GLN A 328 2.28 7.13 -19.34
C GLN A 328 1.14 6.28 -19.88
N ARG A 329 -0.07 6.85 -19.97
CA ARG A 329 -1.22 6.22 -20.61
C ARG A 329 -0.98 6.08 -22.12
N THR A 330 -1.44 4.95 -22.67
CA THR A 330 -1.51 4.69 -24.12
C THR A 330 -2.94 4.35 -24.51
N ALA A 331 -3.19 4.13 -25.80
CA ALA A 331 -4.51 3.73 -26.27
C ALA A 331 -4.97 2.35 -25.73
N THR A 332 -4.02 1.45 -25.42
CA THR A 332 -4.30 0.07 -24.99
C THR A 332 -3.85 -0.24 -23.57
N GLY A 333 -3.36 0.75 -22.84
CA GLY A 333 -2.86 0.52 -21.47
C GLY A 333 -1.90 1.60 -21.01
N ILE A 334 -0.71 1.19 -20.61
CA ILE A 334 0.36 2.08 -20.13
C ILE A 334 1.69 1.75 -20.80
N ARG A 335 2.55 2.76 -20.91
CA ARG A 335 3.96 2.62 -21.23
C ARG A 335 4.80 3.00 -20.03
N LEU A 336 5.63 2.08 -19.58
CA LEU A 336 6.64 2.33 -18.56
C LEU A 336 7.95 2.71 -19.27
N HIS A 337 8.46 3.89 -18.93
CA HIS A 337 9.74 4.39 -19.41
C HIS A 337 10.80 4.17 -18.34
N SER A 338 11.93 3.59 -18.73
CA SER A 338 13.10 3.42 -17.88
C SER A 338 13.98 4.67 -17.86
N ALA A 339 14.73 4.86 -16.78
CA ALA A 339 15.76 5.89 -16.71
C ALA A 339 16.89 5.67 -17.75
N SER A 340 17.16 4.41 -18.11
CA SER A 340 18.12 4.03 -19.17
C SER A 340 17.66 4.38 -20.60
N GLY A 341 16.42 4.81 -20.80
CA GLY A 341 15.81 5.04 -22.12
C GLY A 341 15.03 3.85 -22.68
N ALA A 342 15.14 2.66 -22.09
CA ALA A 342 14.29 1.52 -22.46
C ALA A 342 12.83 1.79 -22.09
N HIS A 343 11.90 1.13 -22.78
CA HIS A 343 10.48 1.21 -22.42
C HIS A 343 9.79 -0.15 -22.64
N LEU A 344 8.67 -0.34 -21.97
CA LEU A 344 7.79 -1.49 -22.16
C LEU A 344 6.32 -1.03 -22.16
N ASP A 345 5.54 -1.64 -23.03
CA ASP A 345 4.09 -1.45 -23.05
C ASP A 345 3.39 -2.55 -22.29
N HIS A 346 2.34 -2.18 -21.54
CA HIS A 346 1.58 -3.10 -20.72
C HIS A 346 0.08 -2.85 -20.86
N ALA A 347 -0.66 -3.90 -21.18
CA ALA A 347 -2.11 -3.83 -21.30
C ALA A 347 -2.77 -3.70 -19.93
N VAL A 348 -3.51 -2.61 -19.72
CA VAL A 348 -4.29 -2.34 -18.51
C VAL A 348 -5.39 -1.33 -18.81
N GLU A 349 -6.59 -1.54 -18.28
CA GLU A 349 -7.67 -0.58 -18.45
C GLU A 349 -7.60 0.55 -17.39
N THR A 350 -6.92 1.63 -17.71
CA THR A 350 -6.80 2.79 -16.82
C THR A 350 -8.12 3.53 -16.57
N ALA A 351 -9.12 3.38 -17.46
CA ALA A 351 -10.46 3.92 -17.25
C ALA A 351 -11.16 3.35 -16.01
N PHE A 352 -10.72 2.18 -15.51
CA PHE A 352 -11.19 1.60 -14.25
C PHE A 352 -10.97 2.52 -13.05
N LEU A 353 -10.00 3.42 -13.11
CA LEU A 353 -9.66 4.35 -12.02
C LEU A 353 -10.62 5.57 -11.91
N LYS A 354 -11.52 5.76 -12.87
CA LYS A 354 -12.51 6.84 -12.89
C LYS A 354 -13.76 6.55 -12.11
#